data_13bf1c9d0f5ae1d016a857a7b44a59c1
#
_entry.id   13bf1c9d0f5ae1d016a857a7b44a59c1
#
_cell.length_a   1.000
_cell.length_b   1.000
_cell.length_c   1.000
_cell.angle_alpha   90.00
_cell.angle_beta   90.00
_cell.angle_gamma   90.00
#
_symmetry.space_group_name_H-M   'P 1'
#
loop_
_entity.id
_entity.type
_entity.pdbx_description
1 polymer ?
#
loop_
_entity_poly.entity_id
_entity_poly.type
_entity_poly.pdbx_seq_one_letter_code
_entity_poly.pdbx_strand_id
1 'polypeptide(L)'
;RMKKIFAIGDIHGCYDRLKTLMGKIPIDYSRDTLVFIGDYIDRGPHPFEVVDYLIKLKNRFPDVIFLKGNHEDMLDKFLNGADRYTYLLNGGQQTLDSYLIKPVQADQSEFFPIPPEHMEFFKSLRLFYETEEFIFVHAGLRPRVPLESQNTEDLLWIRNKFVSSKYDFGKRVIFGHTPLKKPLVEPNKIGI
;
A
#
# COMPACT_ATOMS: atom_id res chain seq x y z
N ARG A 1 0.84 -19.45 -21.91
CA ARG A 1 1.45 -18.23 -21.36
C ARG A 1 1.77 -18.49 -19.90
N MET A 2 3.00 -18.15 -19.46
CA MET A 2 3.38 -18.24 -18.06
C MET A 2 2.56 -17.27 -17.20
N LYS A 3 2.29 -17.65 -15.94
CA LYS A 3 1.68 -16.77 -14.94
C LYS A 3 2.56 -15.55 -14.73
N LYS A 4 1.97 -14.34 -14.71
CA LYS A 4 2.67 -13.07 -14.46
C LYS A 4 2.28 -12.52 -13.09
N ILE A 5 3.17 -11.73 -12.52
CA ILE A 5 2.88 -10.93 -11.33
C ILE A 5 3.04 -9.45 -11.72
N PHE A 6 2.01 -8.67 -11.45
CA PHE A 6 2.03 -7.22 -11.60
C PHE A 6 2.07 -6.58 -10.23
N ALA A 7 2.97 -5.64 -10.01
CA ALA A 7 3.07 -4.88 -8.78
C ALA A 7 2.77 -3.39 -9.04
N ILE A 8 1.97 -2.77 -8.18
CA ILE A 8 1.61 -1.36 -8.23
C ILE A 8 2.16 -0.68 -6.98
N GLY A 9 2.96 0.36 -7.18
CA GLY A 9 3.53 1.19 -6.12
C GLY A 9 2.55 2.16 -5.49
N ASP A 10 3.10 3.15 -4.77
CA ASP A 10 2.36 4.16 -4.03
C ASP A 10 1.38 4.94 -4.91
N ILE A 11 0.13 5.05 -4.48
CA ILE A 11 -0.97 5.65 -5.26
C ILE A 11 -1.30 7.06 -4.76
N HIS A 12 -1.30 7.25 -3.44
CA HIS A 12 -1.54 8.55 -2.80
C HIS A 12 -2.71 9.33 -3.39
N GLY A 13 -3.91 8.77 -3.36
CA GLY A 13 -5.13 9.46 -3.81
C GLY A 13 -5.15 9.84 -5.29
N CYS A 14 -4.23 9.36 -6.12
CA CYS A 14 -4.16 9.67 -7.56
C CYS A 14 -5.09 8.77 -8.39
N TYR A 15 -6.40 8.88 -8.16
CA TYR A 15 -7.42 8.00 -8.73
C TYR A 15 -7.39 7.94 -10.28
N ASP A 16 -7.29 9.08 -10.96
CA ASP A 16 -7.30 9.09 -12.44
C ASP A 16 -6.05 8.43 -13.03
N ARG A 17 -4.90 8.61 -12.37
CA ARG A 17 -3.66 7.91 -12.77
C ARG A 17 -3.79 6.40 -12.54
N LEU A 18 -4.37 5.99 -11.42
CA LEU A 18 -4.66 4.58 -11.13
C LEU A 18 -5.54 3.97 -12.22
N LYS A 19 -6.68 4.59 -12.55
CA LYS A 19 -7.56 4.09 -13.62
C LYS A 19 -6.85 3.98 -14.96
N THR A 20 -6.07 5.00 -15.32
CA THR A 20 -5.31 5.00 -16.57
C THR A 20 -4.29 3.86 -16.61
N LEU A 21 -3.58 3.62 -15.50
CA LEU A 21 -2.61 2.53 -15.37
C LEU A 21 -3.30 1.17 -15.48
N MET A 22 -4.38 0.98 -14.73
CA MET A 22 -5.14 -0.28 -14.73
C MET A 22 -5.71 -0.62 -16.12
N GLY A 23 -6.11 0.39 -16.89
CA GLY A 23 -6.56 0.21 -18.28
C GLY A 23 -5.44 -0.19 -19.26
N LYS A 24 -4.16 0.01 -18.89
CA LYS A 24 -3.00 -0.35 -19.72
C LYS A 24 -2.36 -1.68 -19.35
N ILE A 25 -2.59 -2.18 -18.14
CA ILE A 25 -2.00 -3.44 -17.69
C ILE A 25 -2.70 -4.61 -18.38
N PRO A 26 -1.98 -5.46 -19.13
CA PRO A 26 -2.55 -6.60 -19.83
C PRO A 26 -2.70 -7.81 -18.89
N ILE A 27 -3.39 -7.60 -17.77
CA ILE A 27 -3.60 -8.63 -16.73
C ILE A 27 -4.73 -9.59 -17.13
N ASP A 28 -4.49 -10.86 -16.90
CA ASP A 28 -5.50 -11.91 -16.94
C ASP A 28 -5.80 -12.35 -15.48
N TYR A 29 -6.86 -11.84 -14.90
CA TYR A 29 -7.25 -12.10 -13.51
C TYR A 29 -7.55 -13.58 -13.21
N SER A 30 -7.74 -14.42 -14.23
CA SER A 30 -7.91 -15.87 -14.03
C SER A 30 -6.59 -16.60 -13.80
N ARG A 31 -5.46 -15.95 -14.04
CA ARG A 31 -4.13 -16.58 -14.05
C ARG A 31 -3.04 -15.76 -13.38
N ASP A 32 -3.05 -14.46 -13.64
CA ASP A 32 -2.00 -13.55 -13.18
C ASP A 32 -2.27 -13.09 -11.73
N THR A 33 -1.24 -12.65 -11.03
CA THR A 33 -1.35 -12.09 -9.69
C THR A 33 -1.15 -10.58 -9.76
N LEU A 34 -1.99 -9.82 -9.05
CA LEU A 34 -1.84 -8.37 -8.89
C LEU A 34 -1.57 -8.06 -7.42
N VAL A 35 -0.50 -7.29 -7.17
CA VAL A 35 -0.09 -6.88 -5.82
C VAL A 35 -0.03 -5.36 -5.77
N PHE A 36 -0.75 -4.77 -4.83
CA PHE A 36 -0.63 -3.37 -4.46
C PHE A 36 0.22 -3.26 -3.19
N ILE A 37 1.25 -2.42 -3.19
CA ILE A 37 2.25 -2.42 -2.12
C ILE A 37 2.06 -1.33 -1.06
N GLY A 38 0.86 -0.73 -0.97
CA GLY A 38 0.50 0.24 0.08
C GLY A 38 0.46 1.68 -0.40
N ASP A 39 0.24 2.59 0.55
CA ASP A 39 0.13 4.04 0.35
C ASP A 39 -0.95 4.44 -0.67
N TYR A 40 -2.18 4.04 -0.37
CA TYR A 40 -3.36 4.32 -1.21
C TYR A 40 -3.89 5.73 -1.02
N ILE A 41 -3.78 6.25 0.21
CA ILE A 41 -4.36 7.49 0.72
C ILE A 41 -3.33 8.62 0.84
N ASP A 42 -3.79 9.78 1.26
CA ASP A 42 -3.04 11.00 1.53
C ASP A 42 -2.44 11.69 0.31
N ARG A 43 -2.10 12.95 0.46
CA ARG A 43 -1.41 13.81 -0.53
C ARG A 43 -2.21 14.13 -1.77
N GLY A 44 -2.71 13.15 -2.48
CA GLY A 44 -3.45 13.33 -3.73
C GLY A 44 -4.92 13.69 -3.52
N PRO A 45 -5.64 14.06 -4.59
CA PRO A 45 -6.95 14.71 -4.48
C PRO A 45 -8.11 13.77 -4.19
N HIS A 46 -7.97 12.45 -4.41
CA HIS A 46 -9.10 11.51 -4.41
C HIS A 46 -8.84 10.22 -3.60
N PRO A 47 -8.45 10.31 -2.31
CA PRO A 47 -8.19 9.12 -1.49
C PRO A 47 -9.42 8.21 -1.35
N PHE A 48 -10.61 8.79 -1.12
CA PHE A 48 -11.85 8.01 -1.00
C PHE A 48 -12.12 7.17 -2.26
N GLU A 49 -12.02 7.78 -3.44
CA GLU A 49 -12.26 7.12 -4.72
C GLU A 49 -11.25 6.02 -5.01
N VAL A 50 -9.99 6.20 -4.58
CA VAL A 50 -8.97 5.14 -4.67
C VAL A 50 -9.38 3.94 -3.85
N VAL A 51 -9.72 4.14 -2.57
CA VAL A 51 -10.12 3.03 -1.67
C VAL A 51 -11.37 2.33 -2.17
N ASP A 52 -12.41 3.09 -2.56
CA ASP A 52 -13.65 2.56 -3.12
C ASP A 52 -13.41 1.72 -4.40
N TYR A 53 -12.52 2.17 -5.28
CA TYR A 53 -12.09 1.42 -6.47
C TYR A 53 -11.40 0.11 -6.10
N LEU A 54 -10.48 0.13 -5.13
CA LEU A 54 -9.73 -1.05 -4.70
C LEU A 54 -10.63 -2.09 -4.01
N ILE A 55 -11.62 -1.64 -3.23
CA ILE A 55 -12.65 -2.52 -2.64
C ILE A 55 -13.46 -3.21 -3.74
N LYS A 56 -13.94 -2.47 -4.75
CA LYS A 56 -14.65 -3.03 -5.90
C LYS A 56 -13.79 -4.03 -6.67
N LEU A 57 -12.50 -3.72 -6.83
CA LEU A 57 -11.54 -4.63 -7.46
C LEU A 57 -11.37 -5.92 -6.65
N LYS A 58 -11.20 -5.81 -5.31
CA LYS A 58 -11.08 -6.94 -4.39
C LYS A 58 -12.33 -7.84 -4.42
N ASN A 59 -13.51 -7.24 -4.43
CA ASN A 59 -14.79 -7.97 -4.47
C ASN A 59 -14.97 -8.75 -5.78
N ARG A 60 -14.48 -8.18 -6.90
CA ARG A 60 -14.52 -8.83 -8.20
C ARG A 60 -13.43 -9.88 -8.40
N PHE A 61 -12.25 -9.65 -7.82
CA PHE A 61 -11.06 -10.49 -7.95
C PHE A 61 -10.42 -10.73 -6.58
N PRO A 62 -10.91 -11.73 -5.81
CA PRO A 62 -10.48 -11.96 -4.43
C PRO A 62 -8.98 -12.27 -4.24
N ASP A 63 -8.32 -12.76 -5.29
CA ASP A 63 -6.88 -13.12 -5.28
C ASP A 63 -5.93 -11.91 -5.46
N VAL A 64 -6.48 -10.71 -5.66
CA VAL A 64 -5.67 -9.48 -5.65
C VAL A 64 -5.15 -9.22 -4.23
N ILE A 65 -3.85 -8.95 -4.13
CA ILE A 65 -3.15 -8.74 -2.86
C ILE A 65 -3.02 -7.25 -2.56
N PHE A 66 -3.38 -6.85 -1.34
CA PHE A 66 -3.24 -5.47 -0.85
C PHE A 66 -2.35 -5.44 0.37
N LEU A 67 -1.24 -4.71 0.27
CA LEU A 67 -0.31 -4.51 1.38
C LEU A 67 -0.62 -3.19 2.11
N LYS A 68 -0.20 -3.10 3.36
CA LYS A 68 -0.28 -1.91 4.19
C LYS A 68 0.93 -1.01 3.92
N GLY A 69 0.70 0.26 3.66
CA GLY A 69 1.73 1.28 3.65
C GLY A 69 1.82 2.02 4.99
N ASN A 70 2.83 2.85 5.15
CA ASN A 70 2.97 3.67 6.36
C ASN A 70 1.87 4.73 6.46
N HIS A 71 1.27 5.16 5.37
CA HIS A 71 0.16 6.11 5.38
C HIS A 71 -1.12 5.49 5.95
N GLU A 72 -1.42 4.24 5.67
CA GLU A 72 -2.51 3.51 6.30
C GLU A 72 -2.26 3.26 7.80
N ASP A 73 -1.01 3.05 8.19
CA ASP A 73 -0.62 2.94 9.60
C ASP A 73 -0.76 4.26 10.36
N MET A 74 -0.41 5.38 9.73
CA MET A 74 -0.62 6.71 10.29
C MET A 74 -2.11 7.05 10.43
N LEU A 75 -2.95 6.67 9.47
CA LEU A 75 -4.40 6.83 9.58
C LEU A 75 -4.95 6.03 10.76
N ASP A 76 -4.56 4.78 10.92
CA ASP A 76 -4.97 3.92 12.03
C ASP A 76 -4.61 4.56 13.39
N LYS A 77 -3.38 5.05 13.54
CA LYS A 77 -2.93 5.80 14.74
C LYS A 77 -3.75 7.07 14.96
N PHE A 78 -4.02 7.85 13.92
CA PHE A 78 -4.84 9.04 13.98
C PHE A 78 -6.27 8.73 14.48
N LEU A 79 -6.91 7.70 13.94
CA LEU A 79 -8.25 7.28 14.33
C LEU A 79 -8.31 6.82 15.79
N ASN A 80 -7.24 6.23 16.28
CA ASN A 80 -7.08 5.84 17.69
C ASN A 80 -6.61 6.97 18.61
N GLY A 81 -6.58 8.20 18.11
CA GLY A 81 -6.25 9.41 18.89
C GLY A 81 -4.75 9.65 19.11
N ALA A 82 -3.89 8.84 18.49
CA ALA A 82 -2.44 8.97 18.58
C ALA A 82 -1.89 9.73 17.37
N ASP A 83 -0.79 10.46 17.58
CA ASP A 83 0.06 11.07 16.56
C ASP A 83 -0.64 11.87 15.44
N ARG A 84 -1.69 12.62 15.83
CA ARG A 84 -2.52 13.42 14.90
C ARG A 84 -1.71 14.42 14.09
N TYR A 85 -0.71 15.04 14.73
CA TYR A 85 0.11 16.07 14.10
C TYR A 85 0.95 15.47 12.97
N THR A 86 1.62 14.35 13.20
CA THR A 86 2.42 13.66 12.19
C THR A 86 1.57 13.25 10.99
N TYR A 87 0.36 12.73 11.22
CA TYR A 87 -0.53 12.34 10.14
C TYR A 87 -0.88 13.51 9.23
N LEU A 88 -1.29 14.64 9.81
CA LEU A 88 -1.65 15.84 9.04
C LEU A 88 -0.45 16.40 8.26
N LEU A 89 0.75 16.45 8.87
CA LEU A 89 1.97 16.91 8.20
C LEU A 89 2.37 16.02 7.01
N ASN A 90 1.99 14.76 7.02
CA ASN A 90 2.29 13.82 5.94
C ASN A 90 1.23 13.79 4.83
N GLY A 91 0.27 14.71 4.84
CA GLY A 91 -0.76 14.84 3.81
C GLY A 91 -2.07 14.14 4.14
N GLY A 92 -2.30 13.82 5.43
CA GLY A 92 -3.54 13.21 5.90
C GLY A 92 -4.77 14.10 5.72
N GLN A 93 -4.59 15.43 5.66
CA GLN A 93 -5.71 16.36 5.47
C GLN A 93 -6.52 16.05 4.21
N GLN A 94 -5.86 15.69 3.10
CA GLN A 94 -6.56 15.36 1.85
C GLN A 94 -7.45 14.12 2.00
N THR A 95 -7.00 13.12 2.78
CA THR A 95 -7.84 11.95 3.09
C THR A 95 -9.04 12.38 3.93
N LEU A 96 -8.83 13.12 5.03
CA LEU A 96 -9.91 13.58 5.90
C LEU A 96 -10.95 14.38 5.10
N ASP A 97 -10.52 15.34 4.29
CA ASP A 97 -11.41 16.16 3.48
C ASP A 97 -12.20 15.30 2.48
N SER A 98 -11.57 14.32 1.84
CA SER A 98 -12.24 13.46 0.86
C SER A 98 -13.35 12.60 1.46
N TYR A 99 -13.22 12.21 2.73
CA TYR A 99 -14.25 11.45 3.44
C TYR A 99 -15.37 12.36 3.99
N LEU A 100 -15.06 13.58 4.44
CA LEU A 100 -16.05 14.52 4.98
C LEU A 100 -17.07 15.01 3.94
N ILE A 101 -16.69 15.11 2.66
CA ILE A 101 -17.61 15.55 1.59
C ILE A 101 -18.52 14.44 1.06
N LYS A 102 -18.35 13.19 1.50
CA LYS A 102 -19.17 12.05 1.07
C LYS A 102 -20.33 11.86 2.05
N PRO A 103 -21.55 11.60 1.56
CA PRO A 103 -22.66 11.20 2.42
C PRO A 103 -22.41 9.78 2.91
N VAL A 104 -21.88 9.64 4.11
CA VAL A 104 -21.56 8.35 4.72
C VAL A 104 -22.55 8.10 5.85
N GLN A 105 -23.15 6.90 5.87
CA GLN A 105 -23.80 6.36 7.07
C GLN A 105 -22.68 5.86 8.01
N ALA A 106 -22.09 6.80 8.76
CA ALA A 106 -21.14 6.44 9.81
C ALA A 106 -21.88 6.25 11.13
N ASP A 107 -21.39 5.35 11.96
CA ASP A 107 -21.85 5.28 13.35
C ASP A 107 -21.48 6.59 14.04
N GLN A 108 -22.46 7.25 14.67
CA GLN A 108 -22.27 8.54 15.36
C GLN A 108 -21.30 8.45 16.55
N SER A 109 -20.88 7.24 16.94
CA SER A 109 -19.91 7.00 18.00
C SER A 109 -18.44 7.10 17.52
N GLU A 110 -18.17 7.16 16.22
CA GLU A 110 -16.83 7.20 15.69
C GLU A 110 -16.27 8.63 15.60
N PHE A 111 -14.99 8.76 15.97
CA PHE A 111 -14.28 10.05 15.96
C PHE A 111 -14.20 10.68 14.56
N PHE A 112 -14.22 9.84 13.51
CA PHE A 112 -14.16 10.27 12.11
C PHE A 112 -14.99 9.34 11.22
N PRO A 113 -15.78 9.87 10.25
CA PRO A 113 -16.73 9.07 9.47
C PRO A 113 -16.07 8.30 8.33
N ILE A 114 -15.49 7.14 8.63
CA ILE A 114 -15.04 6.20 7.60
C ILE A 114 -16.13 5.13 7.41
N PRO A 115 -16.54 4.83 6.16
CA PRO A 115 -17.49 3.75 5.89
C PRO A 115 -16.99 2.42 6.46
N PRO A 116 -17.88 1.58 7.04
CA PRO A 116 -17.49 0.28 7.60
C PRO A 116 -16.70 -0.60 6.63
N GLU A 117 -17.09 -0.62 5.35
CA GLU A 117 -16.39 -1.38 4.30
C GLU A 117 -14.97 -0.86 4.02
N HIS A 118 -14.73 0.46 4.10
CA HIS A 118 -13.40 1.05 3.99
C HIS A 118 -12.55 0.71 5.22
N MET A 119 -13.15 0.76 6.41
CA MET A 119 -12.49 0.35 7.65
C MET A 119 -12.07 -1.13 7.61
N GLU A 120 -12.96 -2.01 7.11
CA GLU A 120 -12.66 -3.42 6.92
C GLU A 120 -11.52 -3.62 5.91
N PHE A 121 -11.53 -2.85 4.81
CA PHE A 121 -10.44 -2.86 3.84
C PHE A 121 -9.10 -2.53 4.51
N PHE A 122 -9.00 -1.41 5.25
CA PHE A 122 -7.77 -1.02 5.94
C PHE A 122 -7.30 -2.08 6.95
N LYS A 123 -8.21 -2.70 7.71
CA LYS A 123 -7.89 -3.78 8.66
C LYS A 123 -7.43 -5.07 7.97
N SER A 124 -7.82 -5.29 6.72
CA SER A 124 -7.48 -6.50 5.95
C SER A 124 -6.11 -6.43 5.26
N LEU A 125 -5.42 -5.28 5.29
CA LEU A 125 -4.14 -5.08 4.62
C LEU A 125 -3.04 -5.93 5.24
N ARG A 126 -2.21 -6.54 4.40
CA ARG A 126 -1.09 -7.39 4.82
C ARG A 126 0.19 -6.57 4.94
N LEU A 127 1.11 -6.97 5.81
CA LEU A 127 2.42 -6.33 5.94
C LEU A 127 3.38 -6.72 4.82
N PHE A 128 3.27 -7.94 4.31
CA PHE A 128 4.03 -8.43 3.16
C PHE A 128 3.27 -9.57 2.45
N TYR A 129 3.74 -9.90 1.26
CA TYR A 129 3.29 -11.06 0.50
C TYR A 129 4.52 -11.78 -0.07
N GLU A 130 4.58 -13.10 0.09
CA GLU A 130 5.71 -13.91 -0.31
C GLU A 130 5.30 -14.95 -1.35
N THR A 131 6.16 -15.15 -2.35
CA THR A 131 6.08 -16.22 -3.33
C THR A 131 7.37 -17.05 -3.32
N GLU A 132 7.51 -18.01 -4.21
CA GLU A 132 8.76 -18.77 -4.38
C GLU A 132 9.95 -17.87 -4.70
N GLU A 133 9.77 -16.86 -5.57
CA GLU A 133 10.84 -16.02 -6.14
C GLU A 133 10.89 -14.60 -5.56
N PHE A 134 9.76 -14.09 -5.00
CA PHE A 134 9.62 -12.69 -4.63
C PHE A 134 9.09 -12.51 -3.21
N ILE A 135 9.52 -11.42 -2.58
CA ILE A 135 8.90 -10.84 -1.38
C ILE A 135 8.40 -9.43 -1.76
N PHE A 136 7.11 -9.18 -1.57
CA PHE A 136 6.49 -7.88 -1.75
C PHE A 136 6.30 -7.25 -0.38
N VAL A 137 6.76 -6.02 -0.21
CA VAL A 137 6.70 -5.27 1.05
C VAL A 137 6.61 -3.78 0.74
N HIS A 138 5.97 -2.99 1.62
CA HIS A 138 5.82 -1.57 1.34
C HIS A 138 7.17 -0.83 1.29
N ALA A 139 7.96 -0.84 2.38
CA ALA A 139 9.19 -0.05 2.45
C ALA A 139 10.48 -0.87 2.24
N GLY A 140 10.53 -2.07 2.76
CA GLY A 140 11.71 -2.93 2.69
C GLY A 140 11.87 -3.84 3.88
N LEU A 141 13.04 -4.42 4.01
CA LEU A 141 13.40 -5.40 5.03
C LEU A 141 14.69 -4.98 5.74
N ARG A 142 14.77 -5.18 7.04
CA ARG A 142 16.03 -5.00 7.78
C ARG A 142 17.03 -6.07 7.34
N PRO A 143 18.20 -5.67 6.82
CA PRO A 143 19.23 -6.65 6.41
C PRO A 143 19.65 -7.57 7.56
N ARG A 144 19.89 -8.83 7.25
CA ARG A 144 20.32 -9.89 8.18
C ARG A 144 19.28 -10.29 9.23
N VAL A 145 18.02 -9.87 9.06
CA VAL A 145 16.90 -10.31 9.87
C VAL A 145 15.99 -11.17 8.98
N PRO A 146 15.66 -12.41 9.36
CA PRO A 146 14.74 -13.27 8.62
C PRO A 146 13.37 -12.61 8.45
N LEU A 147 12.63 -12.96 7.39
CA LEU A 147 11.34 -12.34 7.07
C LEU A 147 10.33 -12.45 8.22
N GLU A 148 10.25 -13.61 8.84
CA GLU A 148 9.37 -13.90 9.97
C GLU A 148 9.72 -13.13 11.27
N SER A 149 10.93 -12.59 11.34
CA SER A 149 11.44 -11.80 12.47
C SER A 149 11.49 -10.29 12.20
N GLN A 150 11.03 -9.86 11.04
CA GLN A 150 10.95 -8.43 10.70
C GLN A 150 9.92 -7.72 11.59
N ASN A 151 10.26 -6.52 12.05
CA ASN A 151 9.29 -5.70 12.78
C ASN A 151 8.45 -4.82 11.83
N THR A 152 7.26 -4.46 12.28
CA THR A 152 6.31 -3.66 11.50
C THR A 152 6.88 -2.30 11.08
N GLU A 153 7.66 -1.66 11.94
CA GLU A 153 8.23 -0.35 11.65
C GLU A 153 9.22 -0.41 10.47
N ASP A 154 10.09 -1.42 10.43
CA ASP A 154 10.99 -1.59 9.28
C ASP A 154 10.21 -1.91 7.99
N LEU A 155 9.22 -2.80 8.06
CA LEU A 155 8.40 -3.15 6.90
C LEU A 155 7.69 -1.93 6.28
N LEU A 156 7.32 -0.95 7.10
CA LEU A 156 6.55 0.23 6.69
C LEU A 156 7.39 1.50 6.48
N TRP A 157 8.60 1.61 7.07
CA TRP A 157 9.33 2.88 7.13
C TRP A 157 10.80 2.82 6.73
N ILE A 158 11.41 1.65 6.63
CA ILE A 158 12.84 1.53 6.31
C ILE A 158 13.17 2.18 4.97
N ARG A 159 14.30 2.87 4.89
CA ARG A 159 14.78 3.52 3.65
C ARG A 159 16.22 3.12 3.36
N ASN A 160 17.16 4.05 3.46
CA ASN A 160 18.55 3.86 3.04
C ASN A 160 19.21 2.60 3.59
N LYS A 161 18.89 2.19 4.82
CA LYS A 161 19.40 0.97 5.42
C LYS A 161 19.07 -0.29 4.60
N PHE A 162 17.91 -0.31 3.95
CA PHE A 162 17.51 -1.36 3.02
C PHE A 162 17.96 -1.07 1.59
N VAL A 163 17.66 0.15 1.09
CA VAL A 163 17.88 0.51 -0.33
C VAL A 163 19.35 0.38 -0.73
N SER A 164 20.28 0.81 0.14
CA SER A 164 21.74 0.71 -0.13
C SER A 164 22.35 -0.66 0.20
N SER A 165 21.63 -1.53 0.89
CA SER A 165 22.13 -2.85 1.27
C SER A 165 22.25 -3.79 0.07
N LYS A 166 23.31 -4.59 0.05
CA LYS A 166 23.50 -5.68 -0.91
C LYS A 166 23.14 -7.05 -0.33
N TYR A 167 22.54 -7.07 0.88
CA TYR A 167 22.13 -8.32 1.50
C TYR A 167 21.10 -9.04 0.64
N ASP A 168 21.30 -10.33 0.46
CA ASP A 168 20.40 -11.21 -0.30
C ASP A 168 19.49 -11.96 0.68
N PHE A 169 18.18 -11.80 0.50
CA PHE A 169 17.15 -12.50 1.28
C PHE A 169 16.79 -13.88 0.69
N GLY A 170 17.51 -14.32 -0.35
CA GLY A 170 17.20 -15.55 -1.08
C GLY A 170 16.05 -15.42 -2.08
N LYS A 171 15.35 -14.28 -2.04
CA LYS A 171 14.25 -13.89 -2.94
C LYS A 171 14.39 -12.42 -3.31
N ARG A 172 13.89 -12.06 -4.49
CA ARG A 172 13.93 -10.68 -4.95
C ARG A 172 12.86 -9.85 -4.24
N VAL A 173 13.25 -8.76 -3.58
CA VAL A 173 12.34 -7.91 -2.82
C VAL A 173 11.76 -6.80 -3.70
N ILE A 174 10.44 -6.71 -3.78
CA ILE A 174 9.71 -5.65 -4.50
C ILE A 174 9.17 -4.66 -3.47
N PHE A 175 9.49 -3.37 -3.61
CA PHE A 175 9.16 -2.34 -2.62
C PHE A 175 8.86 -0.98 -3.26
N GLY A 176 8.20 -0.08 -2.50
CA GLY A 176 7.90 1.31 -2.82
C GLY A 176 8.44 2.27 -1.77
N HIS A 177 7.59 3.15 -1.22
CA HIS A 177 7.84 4.04 -0.08
C HIS A 177 8.98 5.06 -0.26
N THR A 178 10.14 4.63 -0.73
CA THR A 178 11.30 5.51 -0.92
C THR A 178 11.21 6.20 -2.27
N PRO A 179 11.09 7.55 -2.32
CA PRO A 179 11.07 8.26 -3.59
C PRO A 179 12.35 8.03 -4.40
N LEU A 180 12.21 7.52 -5.59
CA LEU A 180 13.32 7.27 -6.52
C LEU A 180 13.11 8.09 -7.80
N LYS A 181 14.19 8.62 -8.38
CA LYS A 181 14.12 9.36 -9.65
C LYS A 181 13.70 8.47 -10.83
N LYS A 182 13.99 7.19 -10.75
CA LYS A 182 13.61 6.13 -11.69
C LYS A 182 13.51 4.81 -10.93
N PRO A 183 12.80 3.79 -11.46
CA PRO A 183 12.76 2.48 -10.83
C PRO A 183 14.16 1.94 -10.56
N LEU A 184 14.36 1.40 -9.37
CA LEU A 184 15.58 0.69 -9.00
C LEU A 184 15.45 -0.77 -9.44
N VAL A 185 16.38 -1.26 -10.25
CA VAL A 185 16.38 -2.67 -10.67
C VAL A 185 17.74 -3.28 -10.35
N GLU A 186 17.80 -4.05 -9.30
CA GLU A 186 18.99 -4.79 -8.85
C GLU A 186 18.70 -6.30 -8.83
N PRO A 187 19.73 -7.17 -8.78
CA PRO A 187 19.51 -8.62 -8.71
C PRO A 187 18.66 -9.06 -7.52
N ASN A 188 18.85 -8.43 -6.35
CA ASN A 188 18.20 -8.78 -5.10
C ASN A 188 16.94 -7.95 -4.77
N LYS A 189 16.64 -6.86 -5.51
CA LYS A 189 15.48 -6.01 -5.26
C LYS A 189 15.06 -5.17 -6.45
N ILE A 190 13.77 -4.75 -6.43
CA ILE A 190 13.18 -3.79 -7.37
C ILE A 190 12.41 -2.75 -6.55
N GLY A 191 12.74 -1.46 -6.72
CA GLY A 191 12.00 -0.31 -6.20
C GLY A 191 11.12 0.32 -7.28
N ILE A 192 9.83 0.49 -7.01
CA ILE A 192 8.81 0.99 -7.93
C ILE A 192 8.07 2.19 -7.38
#